data_4618d11007a5376508424392c208d1b8
#
_entry.id   4618d11007a5376508424392c208d1b8
#
_cell.length_a   1.000
_cell.length_b   1.000
_cell.length_c   1.000
_cell.angle_alpha   90.00
_cell.angle_beta   90.00
_cell.angle_gamma   90.00
#
_symmetry.space_group_name_H-M   'P 1'
#
loop_
_entity.id
_entity.type
_entity.pdbx_description
1 polymer ?
#
loop_
_entity_poly.entity_id
_entity_poly.type
_entity_poly.pdbx_seq_one_letter_code
_entity_poly.pdbx_strand_id
1 'polypeptide(L)'
;APITRAISLNQVVKIGYTSGSGESEREIVPFAASCDGLRWHVRAYDRKREKFVDFVLARIGHAQVQLGQKPRSVEDPKHDDQWNRMLDLPLVPHPDKNCEQIVMRDYDMPDGVLRLRVRAAMAGYVLQQYHVDCSPDHSNEDKAYRLWLSDPLVLYGVESAMFAPGYKSPNS
;
A
#
# COMPACT_ATOMS: atom_id res chain seq x y z
N ALA A 1 -17.10 13.51 -7.94
CA ALA A 1 -16.69 13.86 -6.58
C ALA A 1 -15.47 14.78 -6.58
N PRO A 2 -15.27 15.65 -5.56
CA PRO A 2 -14.15 16.62 -5.54
C PRO A 2 -12.78 15.99 -5.68
N ILE A 3 -12.53 14.86 -5.02
CA ILE A 3 -11.23 14.16 -5.06
C ILE A 3 -10.94 13.65 -6.47
N THR A 4 -11.88 12.96 -7.10
CA THR A 4 -11.71 12.43 -8.46
C THR A 4 -11.44 13.55 -9.46
N ARG A 5 -12.17 14.64 -9.31
CA ARG A 5 -11.97 15.83 -10.15
C ARG A 5 -10.58 16.44 -9.95
N ALA A 6 -10.14 16.54 -8.71
CA ALA A 6 -8.82 17.08 -8.39
C ALA A 6 -7.69 16.21 -8.97
N ILE A 7 -7.83 14.89 -8.92
CA ILE A 7 -6.90 13.97 -9.57
C ILE A 7 -6.84 14.23 -11.07
N SER A 8 -8.00 14.29 -11.73
CA SER A 8 -8.07 14.49 -13.18
C SER A 8 -7.52 15.84 -13.64
N LEU A 9 -7.68 16.86 -12.82
CA LEU A 9 -7.29 18.23 -13.16
C LEU A 9 -5.96 18.66 -12.51
N ASN A 10 -5.29 17.77 -11.79
CA ASN A 10 -4.05 18.04 -11.07
C ASN A 10 -4.16 19.29 -10.18
N GLN A 11 -5.10 19.25 -9.26
CA GLN A 11 -5.43 20.40 -8.39
C GLN A 11 -5.21 20.10 -6.92
N VAL A 12 -4.95 21.16 -6.15
CA VAL A 12 -4.87 21.13 -4.70
C VAL A 12 -6.27 21.01 -4.11
N VAL A 13 -6.43 20.20 -3.08
CA VAL A 13 -7.68 20.00 -2.35
C VAL A 13 -7.46 20.26 -0.88
N LYS A 14 -8.37 21.02 -0.28
CA LYS A 14 -8.47 21.15 1.17
C LYS A 14 -9.44 20.11 1.69
N ILE A 15 -9.01 19.27 2.62
CA ILE A 15 -9.82 18.19 3.19
C ILE A 15 -9.90 18.31 4.71
N GLY A 16 -11.03 17.82 5.26
CA GLY A 16 -11.12 17.46 6.66
C GLY A 16 -10.86 15.96 6.78
N TYR A 17 -9.92 15.57 7.63
CA TYR A 17 -9.50 14.18 7.76
C TYR A 17 -9.54 13.70 9.19
N THR A 18 -10.14 12.53 9.41
CA THR A 18 -10.19 11.85 10.70
C THR A 18 -9.12 10.78 10.77
N SER A 19 -8.17 10.95 11.69
CA SER A 19 -7.11 9.96 11.97
C SER A 19 -7.23 9.46 13.41
N GLY A 20 -6.33 8.55 13.80
CA GLY A 20 -6.26 8.05 15.17
C GLY A 20 -6.01 9.15 16.21
N SER A 21 -5.41 10.28 15.82
CA SER A 21 -5.16 11.44 16.69
C SER A 21 -6.28 12.49 16.67
N GLY A 22 -7.37 12.25 15.93
CA GLY A 22 -8.52 13.13 15.83
C GLY A 22 -8.69 13.77 14.44
N GLU A 23 -9.52 14.79 14.37
CA GLU A 23 -9.81 15.51 13.13
C GLU A 23 -8.77 16.59 12.86
N SER A 24 -8.42 16.76 11.58
CA SER A 24 -7.53 17.83 11.14
C SER A 24 -7.89 18.29 9.74
N GLU A 25 -7.60 19.56 9.44
CA GLU A 25 -7.63 20.05 8.07
C GLU A 25 -6.26 19.85 7.40
N ARG A 26 -6.29 19.49 6.13
CA ARG A 26 -5.10 19.25 5.31
C ARG A 26 -5.28 19.84 3.92
N GLU A 27 -4.22 20.42 3.39
CA GLU A 27 -4.11 20.64 1.95
C GLU A 27 -3.32 19.50 1.36
N ILE A 28 -3.89 18.82 0.37
CA ILE A 28 -3.30 17.68 -0.30
C ILE A 28 -3.29 17.88 -1.82
N VAL A 29 -2.36 17.21 -2.48
CA VAL A 29 -2.32 17.13 -3.94
C VAL A 29 -2.53 15.67 -4.33
N PRO A 30 -3.78 15.25 -4.57
CA PRO A 30 -4.09 13.86 -4.88
C PRO A 30 -3.75 13.55 -6.33
N PHE A 31 -3.25 12.34 -6.60
CA PHE A 31 -2.94 11.93 -7.96
C PHE A 31 -3.35 10.50 -8.32
N ALA A 32 -3.67 9.66 -7.35
CA ALA A 32 -4.10 8.30 -7.60
C ALA A 32 -5.09 7.81 -6.55
N ALA A 33 -5.91 6.85 -6.93
CA ALA A 33 -6.76 6.11 -6.02
C ALA A 33 -6.49 4.62 -6.17
N SER A 34 -6.50 3.91 -5.05
CA SER A 34 -6.26 2.47 -5.01
C SER A 34 -7.16 1.82 -3.97
N CYS A 35 -7.43 0.52 -4.14
CA CYS A 35 -8.21 -0.26 -3.20
C CYS A 35 -7.33 -1.35 -2.59
N ASP A 36 -7.39 -1.50 -1.27
CA ASP A 36 -6.68 -2.56 -0.55
C ASP A 36 -7.50 -3.87 -0.44
N GLY A 37 -8.60 -3.95 -1.19
CA GLY A 37 -9.56 -5.06 -1.13
C GLY A 37 -10.71 -4.81 -0.15
N LEU A 38 -10.54 -3.87 0.78
CA LEU A 38 -11.54 -3.49 1.77
C LEU A 38 -11.89 -1.99 1.70
N ARG A 39 -10.88 -1.14 1.54
CA ARG A 39 -11.03 0.32 1.58
C ARG A 39 -10.37 0.97 0.38
N TRP A 40 -10.92 2.10 -0.03
CA TRP A 40 -10.30 2.98 -1.01
C TRP A 40 -9.33 3.94 -0.34
N HIS A 41 -8.17 4.10 -0.93
CA HIS A 41 -7.12 5.02 -0.54
C HIS A 41 -6.89 6.05 -1.64
N VAL A 42 -6.57 7.26 -1.21
CA VAL A 42 -6.13 8.35 -2.10
C VAL A 42 -4.65 8.58 -1.84
N ARG A 43 -3.81 8.38 -2.86
CA ARG A 43 -2.40 8.72 -2.80
C ARG A 43 -2.24 10.19 -3.12
N ALA A 44 -1.60 10.93 -2.21
CA ALA A 44 -1.48 12.38 -2.31
C ALA A 44 -0.21 12.88 -1.65
N TYR A 45 0.25 14.06 -2.09
CA TYR A 45 1.21 14.81 -1.30
C TYR A 45 0.47 15.53 -0.17
N ASP A 46 0.89 15.29 1.06
CA ASP A 46 0.35 15.93 2.25
C ASP A 46 1.21 17.14 2.60
N ARG A 47 0.69 18.35 2.42
CA ARG A 47 1.42 19.59 2.69
C ARG A 47 1.74 19.77 4.17
N LYS A 48 0.95 19.20 5.07
CA LYS A 48 1.21 19.25 6.51
C LYS A 48 2.42 18.43 6.91
N ARG A 49 2.54 17.21 6.34
CA ARG A 49 3.66 16.30 6.61
C ARG A 49 4.83 16.47 5.65
N GLU A 50 4.63 17.22 4.59
CA GLU A 50 5.61 17.46 3.52
C GLU A 50 6.11 16.15 2.89
N LYS A 51 5.19 15.21 2.66
CA LYS A 51 5.49 13.92 2.04
C LYS A 51 4.28 13.31 1.35
N PHE A 52 4.53 12.29 0.52
CA PHE A 52 3.48 11.49 -0.09
C PHE A 52 2.96 10.45 0.91
N VAL A 53 1.64 10.39 1.06
CA VAL A 53 0.96 9.46 1.97
C VAL A 53 -0.34 8.95 1.36
N ASP A 54 -0.89 7.90 1.95
CA ASP A 54 -2.23 7.41 1.64
C ASP A 54 -3.24 8.00 2.63
N PHE A 55 -4.35 8.48 2.08
CA PHE A 55 -5.52 8.87 2.86
C PHE A 55 -6.64 7.86 2.62
N VAL A 56 -7.23 7.34 3.68
CA VAL A 56 -8.41 6.48 3.56
C VAL A 56 -9.60 7.33 3.14
N LEU A 57 -10.18 7.03 1.98
CA LEU A 57 -11.23 7.84 1.39
C LEU A 57 -12.44 8.04 2.34
N ALA A 58 -12.82 6.97 3.05
CA ALA A 58 -13.93 7.02 4.00
C ALA A 58 -13.69 7.94 5.22
N ARG A 59 -12.43 8.32 5.47
CA ARG A 59 -12.06 9.22 6.57
C ARG A 59 -12.00 10.69 6.16
N ILE A 60 -12.24 10.97 4.88
CA ILE A 60 -12.36 12.34 4.37
C ILE A 60 -13.79 12.80 4.60
N GLY A 61 -13.99 13.71 5.54
CA GLY A 61 -15.31 14.24 5.90
C GLY A 61 -15.82 15.29 4.94
N HIS A 62 -14.92 16.16 4.44
CA HIS A 62 -15.23 17.15 3.39
C HIS A 62 -14.00 17.35 2.53
N ALA A 63 -14.24 17.81 1.29
CA ALA A 63 -13.19 18.09 0.34
C ALA A 63 -13.59 19.28 -0.53
N GLN A 64 -12.68 20.26 -0.65
CA GLN A 64 -12.88 21.45 -1.46
C GLN A 64 -11.67 21.67 -2.37
N VAL A 65 -11.91 21.63 -3.67
CA VAL A 65 -10.89 21.91 -4.69
C VAL A 65 -10.50 23.39 -4.59
N GLN A 66 -9.19 23.64 -4.54
CA GLN A 66 -8.64 24.99 -4.49
C GLN A 66 -8.40 25.50 -5.91
N LEU A 67 -9.42 26.11 -6.48
CA LEU A 67 -9.35 26.65 -7.84
C LEU A 67 -8.25 27.72 -7.97
N GLY A 68 -7.45 27.60 -9.02
CA GLY A 68 -6.36 28.53 -9.29
C GLY A 68 -5.06 28.25 -8.52
N GLN A 69 -5.06 27.32 -7.59
CA GLN A 69 -3.83 26.85 -6.95
C GLN A 69 -3.23 25.71 -7.75
N LYS A 70 -1.99 25.91 -8.20
CA LYS A 70 -1.24 24.85 -8.89
C LYS A 70 -0.36 24.08 -7.91
N PRO A 71 -0.20 22.77 -8.10
CA PRO A 71 0.78 22.00 -7.35
C PRO A 71 2.19 22.55 -7.53
N ARG A 72 3.01 22.41 -6.48
CA ARG A 72 4.44 22.74 -6.53
C ARG A 72 5.21 21.63 -7.22
N SER A 73 6.42 21.94 -7.70
CA SER A 73 7.30 20.96 -8.35
C SER A 73 7.57 19.73 -7.49
N VAL A 74 7.82 19.92 -6.18
CA VAL A 74 8.10 18.82 -5.24
C VAL A 74 6.91 17.90 -5.00
N GLU A 75 5.70 18.36 -5.34
CA GLU A 75 4.44 17.63 -5.16
C GLU A 75 4.08 16.78 -6.38
N ASP A 76 4.93 16.82 -7.43
CA ASP A 76 4.74 16.00 -8.62
C ASP A 76 4.88 14.50 -8.28
N PRO A 77 3.98 13.64 -8.75
CA PRO A 77 4.03 12.20 -8.51
C PRO A 77 5.35 11.52 -8.91
N LYS A 78 6.13 12.09 -9.83
CA LYS A 78 7.45 11.56 -10.19
C LYS A 78 8.43 11.53 -9.02
N HIS A 79 8.19 12.34 -8.00
CA HIS A 79 9.01 12.38 -6.77
C HIS A 79 8.54 11.42 -5.69
N ASP A 80 7.45 10.68 -5.94
CA ASP A 80 6.96 9.66 -5.00
C ASP A 80 7.69 8.34 -5.24
N ASP A 81 8.79 8.12 -4.54
CA ASP A 81 9.61 6.92 -4.68
C ASP A 81 8.83 5.65 -4.30
N GLN A 82 7.97 5.72 -3.29
CA GLN A 82 7.16 4.56 -2.88
C GLN A 82 6.11 4.18 -3.93
N TRP A 83 5.56 5.15 -4.64
CA TRP A 83 4.63 4.90 -5.73
C TRP A 83 5.32 4.39 -7.00
N ASN A 84 6.47 4.94 -7.33
CA ASN A 84 7.18 4.64 -8.57
C ASN A 84 8.08 3.42 -8.48
N ARG A 85 8.53 3.04 -7.29
CA ARG A 85 9.33 1.84 -7.09
C ARG A 85 8.48 0.59 -7.27
N MET A 86 8.89 -0.28 -8.19
CA MET A 86 8.26 -1.58 -8.42
C MET A 86 9.03 -2.67 -7.70
N LEU A 87 8.30 -3.56 -7.06
CA LEU A 87 8.83 -4.72 -6.36
C LEU A 87 8.39 -5.99 -7.07
N ASP A 88 9.26 -6.99 -7.08
CA ASP A 88 8.92 -8.36 -7.44
C ASP A 88 8.89 -9.19 -6.14
N LEU A 89 7.68 -9.63 -5.76
CA LEU A 89 7.46 -10.37 -4.52
C LEU A 89 7.44 -11.87 -4.83
N PRO A 90 8.46 -12.64 -4.38
CA PRO A 90 8.46 -14.10 -4.55
C PRO A 90 7.68 -14.76 -3.42
N LEU A 91 6.52 -15.30 -3.73
CA LEU A 91 5.67 -16.01 -2.78
C LEU A 91 5.75 -17.51 -3.05
N VAL A 92 5.91 -18.29 -1.98
CA VAL A 92 5.96 -19.75 -2.04
C VAL A 92 4.85 -20.34 -1.17
N PRO A 93 4.47 -21.60 -1.39
CA PRO A 93 3.58 -22.29 -0.46
C PRO A 93 4.16 -22.26 0.96
N HIS A 94 3.30 -21.98 1.95
CA HIS A 94 3.74 -21.90 3.34
C HIS A 94 4.37 -23.23 3.79
N PRO A 95 5.62 -23.24 4.29
CA PRO A 95 6.35 -24.49 4.58
C PRO A 95 5.68 -25.38 5.62
N ASP A 96 4.97 -24.80 6.59
CA ASP A 96 4.44 -25.51 7.75
C ASP A 96 2.97 -25.94 7.60
N LYS A 97 2.32 -25.61 6.49
CA LYS A 97 0.88 -25.83 6.35
C LYS A 97 0.51 -27.09 5.53
N ASN A 98 1.50 -27.79 5.01
CA ASN A 98 1.30 -29.00 4.19
C ASN A 98 0.27 -28.79 3.06
N CYS A 99 0.33 -27.63 2.43
CA CYS A 99 -0.66 -27.19 1.41
C CYS A 99 -0.03 -26.97 0.03
N GLU A 100 1.21 -27.41 -0.18
CA GLU A 100 2.01 -27.08 -1.36
C GLU A 100 1.28 -27.35 -2.67
N GLN A 101 0.77 -28.58 -2.86
CA GLN A 101 0.14 -28.96 -4.12
C GLN A 101 -1.15 -28.18 -4.38
N ILE A 102 -1.95 -27.93 -3.34
CA ILE A 102 -3.19 -27.17 -3.46
C ILE A 102 -2.86 -25.73 -3.85
N VAL A 103 -1.92 -25.11 -3.15
CA VAL A 103 -1.51 -23.71 -3.40
C VAL A 103 -0.93 -23.56 -4.81
N MET A 104 -0.07 -24.48 -5.24
CA MET A 104 0.51 -24.45 -6.58
C MET A 104 -0.55 -24.52 -7.68
N ARG A 105 -1.64 -25.22 -7.45
CA ARG A 105 -2.77 -25.28 -8.38
C ARG A 105 -3.64 -24.05 -8.31
N ASP A 106 -3.98 -23.59 -7.11
CA ASP A 106 -4.85 -22.43 -6.90
C ASP A 106 -4.28 -21.16 -7.52
N TYR A 107 -2.95 -20.99 -7.51
CA TYR A 107 -2.26 -19.80 -8.01
C TYR A 107 -1.50 -20.04 -9.30
N ASP A 108 -1.64 -21.20 -9.95
CA ASP A 108 -0.93 -21.54 -11.18
C ASP A 108 0.58 -21.31 -11.07
N MET A 109 1.21 -22.03 -10.15
CA MET A 109 2.62 -21.93 -9.80
C MET A 109 3.41 -23.15 -10.29
N PRO A 110 3.68 -23.30 -11.60
CA PRO A 110 4.31 -24.53 -12.11
C PRO A 110 5.74 -24.74 -11.61
N ASP A 111 6.44 -23.66 -11.26
CA ASP A 111 7.79 -23.69 -10.68
C ASP A 111 7.81 -23.52 -9.16
N GLY A 112 6.64 -23.52 -8.50
CA GLY A 112 6.51 -23.40 -7.06
C GLY A 112 6.63 -21.98 -6.51
N VAL A 113 6.68 -20.98 -7.37
CA VAL A 113 6.79 -19.57 -6.95
C VAL A 113 5.74 -18.72 -7.66
N LEU A 114 4.99 -17.94 -6.88
CA LEU A 114 4.12 -16.90 -7.38
C LEU A 114 4.87 -15.56 -7.30
N ARG A 115 5.12 -14.94 -8.44
CA ARG A 115 5.78 -13.64 -8.50
C ARG A 115 4.78 -12.54 -8.74
N LEU A 116 4.61 -11.68 -7.74
CA LEU A 116 3.73 -10.51 -7.85
C LEU A 116 4.58 -9.27 -8.05
N ARG A 117 4.27 -8.52 -9.11
CA ARG A 117 4.89 -7.22 -9.36
C ARG A 117 3.96 -6.13 -8.86
N VAL A 118 4.41 -5.36 -7.86
CA VAL A 118 3.59 -4.36 -7.19
C VAL A 118 4.39 -3.09 -6.90
N ARG A 119 3.68 -1.98 -6.75
CA ARG A 119 4.29 -0.75 -6.25
C ARG A 119 4.68 -0.89 -4.79
N ALA A 120 5.80 -0.30 -4.39
CA ALA A 120 6.21 -0.30 -2.97
C ALA A 120 5.09 0.27 -2.08
N ALA A 121 4.44 1.36 -2.50
CA ALA A 121 3.32 1.96 -1.75
C ALA A 121 2.15 0.99 -1.51
N MET A 122 1.98 -0.04 -2.35
CA MET A 122 0.88 -1.00 -2.29
C MET A 122 1.27 -2.36 -1.72
N ALA A 123 2.56 -2.65 -1.62
CA ALA A 123 3.05 -4.01 -1.32
C ALA A 123 2.48 -4.59 -0.03
N GLY A 124 2.46 -3.83 1.06
CA GLY A 124 1.93 -4.30 2.35
C GLY A 124 0.45 -4.64 2.28
N TYR A 125 -0.34 -3.83 1.59
CA TYR A 125 -1.78 -4.09 1.40
C TYR A 125 -2.02 -5.35 0.57
N VAL A 126 -1.25 -5.54 -0.50
CA VAL A 126 -1.35 -6.73 -1.35
C VAL A 126 -1.01 -7.99 -0.56
N LEU A 127 0.08 -7.97 0.20
CA LEU A 127 0.49 -9.10 1.04
C LEU A 127 -0.55 -9.43 2.11
N GLN A 128 -1.19 -8.42 2.69
CA GLN A 128 -2.29 -8.62 3.63
C GLN A 128 -3.51 -9.23 2.94
N GLN A 129 -3.88 -8.73 1.77
CA GLN A 129 -5.03 -9.22 1.00
C GLN A 129 -4.86 -10.69 0.58
N TYR A 130 -3.64 -11.09 0.19
CA TYR A 130 -3.32 -12.46 -0.20
C TYR A 130 -3.08 -13.39 1.00
N HIS A 131 -3.18 -12.91 2.23
CA HIS A 131 -2.88 -13.68 3.44
C HIS A 131 -1.49 -14.31 3.36
N VAL A 132 -0.47 -13.48 3.11
CA VAL A 132 0.92 -13.91 3.04
C VAL A 132 1.56 -13.79 4.42
N ASP A 133 2.14 -14.88 4.90
CA ASP A 133 3.01 -14.83 6.07
C ASP A 133 4.33 -14.16 5.66
N CYS A 134 4.61 -13.00 6.22
CA CYS A 134 5.82 -12.22 5.96
C CYS A 134 6.81 -12.29 7.12
N SER A 135 6.58 -13.20 8.08
CA SER A 135 7.55 -13.45 9.13
C SER A 135 8.81 -14.13 8.56
N PRO A 136 10.01 -13.79 9.04
CA PRO A 136 11.24 -14.35 8.51
C PRO A 136 11.38 -15.87 8.78
N ASP A 137 10.69 -16.36 9.80
CA ASP A 137 10.73 -17.74 10.27
C ASP A 137 9.47 -18.55 9.93
N HIS A 138 8.60 -18.01 9.06
CA HIS A 138 7.29 -18.60 8.66
C HIS A 138 6.45 -19.06 9.85
N SER A 139 6.43 -18.28 10.91
CA SER A 139 5.83 -18.64 12.20
C SER A 139 4.34 -18.37 12.33
N ASN A 140 3.66 -17.84 11.30
CA ASN A 140 2.23 -17.61 11.36
C ASN A 140 1.46 -18.93 11.33
N GLU A 141 0.74 -19.23 12.41
CA GLU A 141 -0.01 -20.49 12.57
C GLU A 141 -1.43 -20.47 11.99
N ASP A 142 -1.91 -19.31 11.56
CA ASP A 142 -3.25 -19.18 10.99
C ASP A 142 -3.34 -19.94 9.66
N LYS A 143 -4.31 -20.84 9.56
CA LYS A 143 -4.53 -21.70 8.38
C LYS A 143 -4.89 -20.93 7.12
N ALA A 144 -5.36 -19.68 7.23
CA ALA A 144 -5.65 -18.83 6.09
C ALA A 144 -4.37 -18.36 5.38
N TYR A 145 -3.23 -18.37 6.05
CA TYR A 145 -1.94 -17.94 5.53
C TYR A 145 -1.23 -19.10 4.84
N ARG A 146 -1.61 -19.37 3.60
CA ARG A 146 -1.06 -20.49 2.79
C ARG A 146 0.15 -20.10 1.94
N LEU A 147 0.47 -18.81 1.86
CA LEU A 147 1.62 -18.29 1.17
C LEU A 147 2.62 -17.70 2.16
N TRP A 148 3.90 -17.77 1.80
CA TRP A 148 5.00 -17.21 2.58
C TRP A 148 5.90 -16.36 1.69
N LEU A 149 6.29 -15.18 2.19
CA LEU A 149 7.29 -14.34 1.55
C LEU A 149 8.68 -14.85 1.95
N SER A 150 9.31 -15.61 1.05
CA SER A 150 10.57 -16.29 1.34
C SER A 150 11.79 -15.36 1.44
N ASP A 151 11.71 -14.18 0.84
CA ASP A 151 12.76 -13.16 0.89
C ASP A 151 12.22 -11.85 1.46
N PRO A 152 12.30 -11.67 2.79
CA PRO A 152 11.79 -10.46 3.42
C PRO A 152 12.60 -9.20 3.08
N LEU A 153 13.83 -9.35 2.55
CA LEU A 153 14.66 -8.20 2.17
C LEU A 153 14.06 -7.39 1.01
N VAL A 154 13.17 -7.98 0.22
CA VAL A 154 12.46 -7.24 -0.84
C VAL A 154 11.63 -6.08 -0.29
N LEU A 155 11.26 -6.14 1.00
CA LEU A 155 10.50 -5.09 1.67
C LEU A 155 11.36 -4.03 2.36
N TYR A 156 12.69 -4.11 2.23
CA TYR A 156 13.58 -3.11 2.82
C TYR A 156 13.30 -1.72 2.24
N GLY A 157 13.09 -0.75 3.14
CA GLY A 157 12.77 0.63 2.75
C GLY A 157 11.35 0.83 2.20
N VAL A 158 10.49 -0.18 2.29
CA VAL A 158 9.09 -0.11 1.85
C VAL A 158 8.21 0.36 3.00
N GLU A 159 7.62 1.55 2.88
CA GLU A 159 6.80 2.14 3.96
C GLU A 159 5.54 1.33 4.23
N SER A 160 4.89 0.77 3.19
CA SER A 160 3.69 -0.04 3.35
C SER A 160 3.96 -1.40 4.00
N ALA A 161 5.22 -1.79 4.21
CA ALA A 161 5.58 -3.05 4.85
C ALA A 161 5.02 -3.18 6.28
N MET A 162 4.69 -2.07 6.94
CA MET A 162 4.00 -2.08 8.23
C MET A 162 2.66 -2.83 8.19
N PHE A 163 2.05 -2.98 7.03
CA PHE A 163 0.80 -3.72 6.83
C PHE A 163 1.02 -5.18 6.41
N ALA A 164 2.26 -5.56 6.10
CA ALA A 164 2.60 -6.92 5.72
C ALA A 164 2.55 -7.85 6.96
N PRO A 165 1.73 -8.92 6.93
CA PRO A 165 1.50 -9.74 8.11
C PRO A 165 2.78 -10.40 8.64
N GLY A 166 3.15 -10.09 9.88
CA GLY A 166 4.32 -10.68 10.53
C GLY A 166 5.68 -10.13 10.09
N TYR A 167 5.71 -9.13 9.21
CA TYR A 167 6.96 -8.50 8.79
C TYR A 167 7.63 -7.79 9.97
N LYS A 168 8.92 -8.02 10.10
CA LYS A 168 9.77 -7.34 11.09
C LYS A 168 10.85 -6.56 10.35
N SER A 169 10.92 -5.25 10.61
CA SER A 169 11.99 -4.43 10.08
C SER A 169 13.35 -4.90 10.62
N PRO A 170 14.41 -4.92 9.79
CA PRO A 170 15.75 -5.30 10.25
C PRO A 170 16.30 -4.47 11.41
N ASN A 171 15.74 -3.27 11.61
CA ASN A 171 16.15 -2.32 12.65
C ASN A 171 15.21 -2.30 13.87
N SER A 172 14.30 -3.27 13.97
CA SER A 172 13.36 -3.38 15.08
C SER A 172 13.78 -4.45 16.08
#